data_26732a65641d89abdf4ee460548ffe78
#
_entry.id   26732a65641d89abdf4ee460548ffe78
#
_cell.length_a   1.000
_cell.length_b   1.000
_cell.length_c   1.000
_cell.angle_alpha   90.00
_cell.angle_beta   90.00
_cell.angle_gamma   90.00
#
_symmetry.space_group_name_H-M   'P 1'
#
loop_
_entity.id
_entity.type
_entity.pdbx_description
1 polymer ?
#
loop_
_entity_poly.entity_id
_entity_poly.type
_entity_poly.pdbx_seq_one_letter_code
_entity_poly.pdbx_strand_id
1 'polypeptide(L)'
;MKKQRHLVAGTLLMSVMWAVPAFAQDYDLVINNGRVMDPETLFDDIANVGIKDGRIAAISQDALAGAETMDATGHIVAPGFIDTHFHFQMPVGYSLGLRDGLTSSIDFEMGCAGSYMAEWYEARAGVTGANYGCAVSHESARAMVIDGADGDYMRDGPLSALETRKNTGWSATRPTLEQGNAILEELDKGLQAGAPGIGSTVGYMRSGVSSREMFEVQKVAARYDRPTGAHTRYTLGTDTAENNGAQELVANALTLGAPAIVLHYNNDGWQLAHEMITKLQEQGHNIWGEIYPYAAGSTTINAEFLEPEVWIDEFGRRYEDTMLDPVTGEFYTLETYKETVASEPSRLIVIFKQPEENQAKWLTLKGVTMASDATAGTPYDAPWDYPLEELGGTHPRTAGARGATIRLGRENNIPMMQLMSILSYNAAKHLGDTGLKSMQERGRIQTGMVADIVVFDPELFTDNSTYEKGSIPSTGMKAVIVNGQVTVRDDELLPVFAGQPIRFDPEDKPRFEPISAEAWSAEFSTGMPLPSDFTGAFPQKVEN
;
A
#
# COMPACT_ATOMS: atom_id res chain seq x y z
N MET A 1 85.50 -29.31 57.52
CA MET A 1 84.83 -28.32 56.64
C MET A 1 83.60 -28.90 56.02
N LYS A 2 82.42 -28.59 56.55
CA LYS A 2 81.10 -29.12 56.07
C LYS A 2 80.45 -28.02 55.24
N LYS A 3 80.13 -28.29 53.96
CA LYS A 3 79.34 -27.40 53.12
C LYS A 3 77.85 -27.71 53.35
N GLN A 4 77.10 -26.69 53.81
CA GLN A 4 75.66 -26.72 53.88
C GLN A 4 75.11 -26.38 52.49
N ARG A 5 74.16 -27.19 52.02
CA ARG A 5 73.31 -26.92 50.79
C ARG A 5 71.96 -26.41 51.23
N HIS A 6 71.65 -25.18 50.84
CA HIS A 6 70.26 -24.63 51.01
C HIS A 6 69.36 -25.16 49.89
N LEU A 7 68.28 -25.82 50.29
CA LEU A 7 67.17 -26.20 49.37
C LEU A 7 66.21 -25.00 49.33
N VAL A 8 65.99 -24.46 48.12
CA VAL A 8 64.93 -23.47 47.86
C VAL A 8 63.72 -24.23 47.34
N ALA A 9 62.66 -24.24 48.15
CA ALA A 9 61.36 -24.79 47.74
C ALA A 9 60.58 -23.72 46.93
N GLY A 10 60.46 -23.92 45.63
CA GLY A 10 59.60 -23.09 44.77
C GLY A 10 58.15 -23.55 44.86
N THR A 11 57.27 -22.69 45.37
CA THR A 11 55.84 -22.92 45.40
C THR A 11 55.24 -22.53 44.02
N LEU A 12 54.77 -23.53 43.26
CA LEU A 12 54.07 -23.32 42.00
C LEU A 12 52.61 -22.96 42.34
N LEU A 13 52.21 -21.68 42.15
CA LEU A 13 50.79 -21.28 42.17
C LEU A 13 50.17 -21.70 40.85
N MET A 14 49.36 -22.74 40.85
CA MET A 14 48.48 -23.09 39.76
C MET A 14 47.26 -22.16 39.80
N SER A 15 47.17 -21.15 38.90
CA SER A 15 45.99 -20.36 38.66
C SER A 15 44.98 -21.23 37.89
N VAL A 16 43.94 -21.66 38.57
CA VAL A 16 42.78 -22.30 37.95
C VAL A 16 42.00 -21.17 37.26
N MET A 17 42.17 -21.03 35.94
CA MET A 17 41.25 -20.25 35.11
C MET A 17 39.93 -21.02 35.04
N TRP A 18 38.90 -20.49 35.68
CA TRP A 18 37.55 -20.92 35.45
C TRP A 18 37.19 -20.45 34.03
N ALA A 19 37.12 -21.38 33.08
CA ALA A 19 36.46 -21.14 31.77
C ALA A 19 34.99 -20.92 32.07
N VAL A 20 34.51 -19.69 31.99
CA VAL A 20 33.08 -19.39 31.88
C VAL A 20 32.64 -20.08 30.60
N PRO A 21 31.66 -20.98 30.64
CA PRO A 21 31.13 -21.56 29.41
C PRO A 21 30.65 -20.39 28.57
N ALA A 22 31.20 -20.20 27.38
CA ALA A 22 30.61 -19.37 26.36
C ALA A 22 29.28 -20.07 25.99
N PHE A 23 28.19 -19.55 26.54
CA PHE A 23 26.88 -19.95 26.03
C PHE A 23 26.91 -19.70 24.52
N ALA A 24 26.66 -20.72 23.73
CA ALA A 24 26.47 -20.53 22.31
C ALA A 24 25.35 -19.49 22.17
N GLN A 25 25.63 -18.40 21.46
CA GLN A 25 24.61 -17.40 21.16
C GLN A 25 23.64 -18.06 20.20
N ASP A 26 22.48 -18.49 20.71
CA ASP A 26 21.53 -19.27 19.94
C ASP A 26 20.79 -18.40 18.90
N TYR A 27 20.71 -17.06 19.12
CA TYR A 27 19.98 -16.10 18.30
C TYR A 27 20.87 -14.92 17.89
N ASP A 28 20.57 -14.33 16.73
CA ASP A 28 21.25 -13.12 16.25
C ASP A 28 20.75 -11.90 17.02
N LEU A 29 19.44 -11.83 17.25
CA LEU A 29 18.77 -10.79 18.05
C LEU A 29 17.74 -11.44 18.98
N VAL A 30 17.66 -10.96 20.22
CA VAL A 30 16.59 -11.30 21.17
C VAL A 30 15.88 -10.04 21.61
N ILE A 31 14.54 -10.03 21.47
CA ILE A 31 13.67 -9.00 22.03
C ILE A 31 13.11 -9.56 23.34
N ASN A 32 13.48 -8.95 24.47
CA ASN A 32 13.12 -9.43 25.80
C ASN A 32 11.94 -8.65 26.39
N ASN A 33 11.13 -9.32 27.23
CA ASN A 33 10.13 -8.74 28.11
C ASN A 33 9.03 -7.90 27.42
N GLY A 34 8.81 -8.07 26.11
CA GLY A 34 7.80 -7.33 25.39
C GLY A 34 6.41 -7.95 25.52
N ARG A 35 5.35 -7.14 25.39
CA ARG A 35 4.00 -7.64 25.17
C ARG A 35 3.90 -8.09 23.72
N VAL A 36 4.05 -9.39 23.50
CA VAL A 36 4.02 -10.01 22.16
C VAL A 36 2.58 -10.22 21.74
N MET A 37 2.24 -9.69 20.56
CA MET A 37 0.90 -9.80 19.99
C MET A 37 0.96 -10.49 18.62
N ASP A 38 0.17 -11.55 18.44
CA ASP A 38 -0.03 -12.23 17.16
C ASP A 38 -1.51 -12.23 16.75
N PRO A 39 -1.89 -11.47 15.72
CA PRO A 39 -3.29 -11.33 15.32
C PRO A 39 -3.96 -12.62 14.82
N GLU A 40 -3.20 -13.57 14.27
CA GLU A 40 -3.76 -14.81 13.75
C GLU A 40 -4.17 -15.75 14.87
N THR A 41 -3.31 -15.94 15.87
CA THR A 41 -3.57 -16.85 16.99
C THR A 41 -4.24 -16.17 18.17
N LEU A 42 -4.34 -14.82 18.13
CA LEU A 42 -4.79 -13.98 19.23
C LEU A 42 -3.88 -14.09 20.47
N PHE A 43 -2.61 -14.46 20.27
CA PHE A 43 -1.63 -14.45 21.35
C PHE A 43 -1.37 -13.02 21.82
N ASP A 44 -1.42 -12.80 23.13
CA ASP A 44 -1.22 -11.50 23.76
C ASP A 44 -0.69 -11.71 25.18
N ASP A 45 0.63 -11.80 25.32
CA ASP A 45 1.28 -12.04 26.62
C ASP A 45 2.72 -11.47 26.62
N ILE A 46 3.31 -11.35 27.83
CA ILE A 46 4.72 -10.98 27.97
C ILE A 46 5.58 -12.18 27.58
N ALA A 47 6.43 -11.99 26.57
CA ALA A 47 7.34 -13.03 26.10
C ALA A 47 8.63 -12.44 25.53
N ASN A 48 9.59 -13.34 25.25
CA ASN A 48 10.84 -13.06 24.57
C ASN A 48 10.79 -13.64 23.18
N VAL A 49 11.29 -12.91 22.17
CA VAL A 49 11.35 -13.31 20.78
C VAL A 49 12.79 -13.48 20.35
N GLY A 50 13.20 -14.70 20.00
CA GLY A 50 14.52 -15.00 19.45
C GLY A 50 14.49 -15.02 17.93
N ILE A 51 15.36 -14.24 17.30
CA ILE A 51 15.49 -14.11 15.85
C ILE A 51 16.80 -14.73 15.40
N LYS A 52 16.75 -15.54 14.36
CA LYS A 52 17.91 -16.17 13.73
C LYS A 52 17.74 -16.25 12.22
N ASP A 53 18.79 -15.93 11.48
CA ASP A 53 18.80 -15.99 10.01
C ASP A 53 17.58 -15.29 9.38
N GLY A 54 17.20 -14.13 9.92
CA GLY A 54 16.07 -13.33 9.43
C GLY A 54 14.68 -13.86 9.77
N ARG A 55 14.58 -14.91 10.61
CA ARG A 55 13.31 -15.56 11.01
C ARG A 55 13.11 -15.57 12.51
N ILE A 56 11.85 -15.59 12.92
CA ILE A 56 11.46 -15.83 14.31
C ILE A 56 11.75 -17.31 14.60
N ALA A 57 12.79 -17.56 15.41
CA ALA A 57 13.23 -18.92 15.73
C ALA A 57 12.62 -19.43 17.06
N ALA A 58 12.27 -18.52 17.98
CA ALA A 58 11.62 -18.87 19.24
C ALA A 58 10.72 -17.76 19.76
N ILE A 59 9.66 -18.16 20.47
CA ILE A 59 8.85 -17.30 21.34
C ILE A 59 8.78 -18.04 22.67
N SER A 60 9.23 -17.39 23.77
CA SER A 60 9.37 -18.04 25.06
C SER A 60 9.13 -17.08 26.22
N GLN A 61 8.56 -17.58 27.32
CA GLN A 61 8.51 -16.86 28.59
C GLN A 61 9.84 -16.99 29.37
N ASP A 62 10.64 -18.00 29.04
CA ASP A 62 11.99 -18.16 29.59
C ASP A 62 12.98 -17.23 28.89
N ALA A 63 14.03 -16.82 29.61
CA ALA A 63 15.07 -15.96 29.06
C ALA A 63 15.78 -16.63 27.87
N LEU A 64 15.99 -15.86 26.81
CA LEU A 64 16.74 -16.26 25.62
C LEU A 64 18.11 -15.57 25.59
N ALA A 65 19.10 -16.19 24.96
CA ALA A 65 20.44 -15.66 24.79
C ALA A 65 20.74 -15.39 23.32
N GLY A 66 21.10 -14.16 22.97
CA GLY A 66 21.43 -13.73 21.61
C GLY A 66 22.73 -12.94 21.53
N ALA A 67 23.22 -12.77 20.30
CA ALA A 67 24.37 -11.91 20.01
C ALA A 67 24.07 -10.45 20.33
N GLU A 68 22.87 -10.02 20.01
CA GLU A 68 22.29 -8.72 20.39
C GLU A 68 21.03 -8.93 21.21
N THR A 69 20.76 -8.03 22.16
CA THR A 69 19.55 -8.06 22.98
C THR A 69 18.90 -6.68 23.05
N MET A 70 17.57 -6.66 23.01
CA MET A 70 16.74 -5.48 23.15
C MET A 70 15.75 -5.70 24.30
N ASP A 71 15.69 -4.80 25.27
CA ASP A 71 14.66 -4.80 26.30
C ASP A 71 13.42 -4.05 25.78
N ALA A 72 12.29 -4.76 25.69
CA ALA A 72 11.00 -4.25 25.26
C ALA A 72 10.01 -4.12 26.42
N THR A 73 10.49 -4.03 27.66
CA THR A 73 9.63 -3.83 28.84
C THR A 73 8.72 -2.60 28.63
N GLY A 74 7.40 -2.79 28.76
CA GLY A 74 6.40 -1.76 28.55
C GLY A 74 6.03 -1.49 27.08
N HIS A 75 6.70 -2.16 26.13
CA HIS A 75 6.44 -2.00 24.71
C HIS A 75 5.64 -3.18 24.13
N ILE A 76 4.92 -2.91 23.06
CA ILE A 76 4.30 -3.94 22.22
C ILE A 76 5.33 -4.45 21.22
N VAL A 77 5.37 -5.77 21.04
CA VAL A 77 6.11 -6.47 19.98
C VAL A 77 5.08 -7.11 19.06
N ALA A 78 4.93 -6.57 17.86
CA ALA A 78 3.89 -6.95 16.92
C ALA A 78 4.47 -7.20 15.52
N PRO A 79 3.70 -7.85 14.60
CA PRO A 79 4.12 -7.99 13.22
C PRO A 79 4.37 -6.62 12.59
N GLY A 80 5.41 -6.53 11.77
CA GLY A 80 5.71 -5.34 11.00
C GLY A 80 4.53 -4.90 10.13
N PHE A 81 4.33 -3.61 9.99
CA PHE A 81 3.17 -3.07 9.29
C PHE A 81 3.31 -3.25 7.79
N ILE A 82 2.22 -3.63 7.14
CA ILE A 82 2.12 -3.91 5.70
C ILE A 82 1.18 -2.90 5.08
N ASP A 83 1.67 -2.18 4.08
CA ASP A 83 0.93 -1.18 3.32
C ASP A 83 0.73 -1.66 1.88
N THR A 84 -0.51 -1.84 1.47
CA THR A 84 -0.89 -2.28 0.12
C THR A 84 -1.12 -1.12 -0.84
N HIS A 85 -0.90 0.12 -0.37
CA HIS A 85 -1.17 1.33 -1.13
C HIS A 85 -0.15 2.43 -0.82
N PHE A 86 1.09 2.22 -1.26
CA PHE A 86 2.19 3.12 -0.96
C PHE A 86 2.85 3.62 -2.25
N HIS A 87 2.43 4.80 -2.73
CA HIS A 87 2.95 5.37 -3.97
C HIS A 87 4.40 5.85 -3.87
N PHE A 88 4.82 6.29 -2.69
CA PHE A 88 6.12 6.91 -2.49
C PHE A 88 7.25 5.89 -2.32
N GLN A 89 7.36 4.94 -3.25
CA GLN A 89 8.38 3.88 -3.25
C GLN A 89 9.75 4.38 -3.75
N MET A 90 10.23 5.47 -3.17
CA MET A 90 11.53 6.09 -3.39
C MET A 90 12.33 6.12 -2.09
N PRO A 91 13.67 6.34 -2.12
CA PRO A 91 14.50 6.28 -0.92
C PRO A 91 13.97 7.11 0.25
N VAL A 92 13.64 8.39 0.04
CA VAL A 92 13.08 9.26 1.09
C VAL A 92 11.69 8.82 1.55
N GLY A 93 10.86 8.27 0.67
CA GLY A 93 9.56 7.72 1.02
C GLY A 93 9.67 6.51 1.94
N TYR A 94 10.64 5.61 1.68
CA TYR A 94 10.94 4.50 2.59
C TYR A 94 11.42 4.99 3.96
N SER A 95 12.21 6.08 4.00
CA SER A 95 12.67 6.68 5.27
C SER A 95 11.49 7.14 6.15
N LEU A 96 10.49 7.78 5.54
CA LEU A 96 9.25 8.17 6.23
C LEU A 96 8.45 6.94 6.68
N GLY A 97 8.24 5.99 5.78
CA GLY A 97 7.45 4.80 6.06
C GLY A 97 8.06 3.92 7.16
N LEU A 98 9.39 3.69 7.16
CA LEU A 98 10.09 2.93 8.18
C LEU A 98 9.93 3.56 9.57
N ARG A 99 10.06 4.87 9.71
CA ARG A 99 9.87 5.58 10.99
C ARG A 99 8.41 5.51 11.48
N ASP A 100 7.46 5.24 10.60
CA ASP A 100 6.05 4.98 10.93
C ASP A 100 5.74 3.46 11.09
N GLY A 101 6.77 2.59 11.09
CA GLY A 101 6.62 1.15 11.32
C GLY A 101 6.38 0.31 10.06
N LEU A 102 6.49 0.88 8.87
CA LEU A 102 6.37 0.16 7.60
C LEU A 102 7.51 -0.86 7.45
N THR A 103 7.19 -2.13 7.29
CA THR A 103 8.16 -3.18 6.94
C THR A 103 7.96 -3.71 5.53
N SER A 104 6.76 -3.56 4.99
CA SER A 104 6.42 -4.04 3.65
C SER A 104 5.49 -3.05 2.94
N SER A 105 5.91 -2.58 1.77
CA SER A 105 5.14 -1.68 0.91
C SER A 105 4.78 -2.34 -0.41
N ILE A 106 3.55 -2.19 -0.85
CA ILE A 106 3.07 -2.59 -2.16
C ILE A 106 2.25 -1.42 -2.73
N ASP A 107 2.18 -1.28 -4.03
CA ASP A 107 1.26 -0.34 -4.66
C ASP A 107 0.24 -1.11 -5.52
N PHE A 108 -1.03 -1.10 -5.11
CA PHE A 108 -2.14 -1.70 -5.82
C PHE A 108 -3.05 -0.69 -6.53
N GLU A 109 -2.69 0.59 -6.58
CA GLU A 109 -3.45 1.59 -7.34
C GLU A 109 -2.71 2.04 -8.59
N MET A 110 -1.67 2.85 -8.42
CA MET A 110 -0.92 3.41 -9.54
C MET A 110 -0.05 2.36 -10.21
N GLY A 111 0.63 1.53 -9.43
CA GLY A 111 1.39 0.40 -9.93
C GLY A 111 2.60 0.78 -10.79
N CYS A 112 3.18 -0.23 -11.43
CA CYS A 112 4.36 -0.14 -12.29
C CYS A 112 4.00 -0.54 -13.73
N ALA A 113 4.65 0.07 -14.72
CA ALA A 113 4.48 -0.34 -16.11
C ALA A 113 4.97 -1.78 -16.33
N GLY A 114 4.19 -2.59 -17.03
CA GLY A 114 4.43 -4.03 -17.19
C GLY A 114 5.76 -4.35 -17.85
N SER A 115 6.08 -3.66 -18.94
CA SER A 115 7.36 -3.83 -19.66
C SER A 115 8.58 -3.44 -18.85
N TYR A 116 8.45 -2.62 -17.80
CA TYR A 116 9.54 -2.18 -16.92
C TYR A 116 9.54 -2.88 -15.55
N MET A 117 8.61 -3.81 -15.30
CA MET A 117 8.42 -4.46 -14.00
C MET A 117 9.69 -5.19 -13.50
N ALA A 118 10.36 -5.94 -14.37
CA ALA A 118 11.58 -6.66 -13.99
C ALA A 118 12.71 -5.70 -13.59
N GLU A 119 12.93 -4.65 -14.39
CA GLU A 119 13.93 -3.61 -14.13
C GLU A 119 13.63 -2.86 -12.81
N TRP A 120 12.33 -2.60 -12.54
CA TRP A 120 11.91 -1.96 -11.31
C TRP A 120 12.28 -2.77 -10.06
N TYR A 121 12.10 -4.10 -10.09
CA TYR A 121 12.51 -4.98 -9.00
C TYR A 121 14.02 -5.05 -8.86
N GLU A 122 14.77 -5.16 -9.97
CA GLU A 122 16.23 -5.22 -9.97
C GLU A 122 16.86 -3.94 -9.40
N ALA A 123 16.33 -2.78 -9.76
CA ALA A 123 16.84 -1.49 -9.28
C ALA A 123 16.69 -1.29 -7.75
N ARG A 124 15.82 -2.06 -7.10
CA ARG A 124 15.57 -1.97 -5.66
C ARG A 124 16.30 -3.03 -4.83
N ALA A 125 16.90 -4.02 -5.47
CA ALA A 125 17.57 -5.10 -4.78
C ALA A 125 18.80 -4.59 -4.00
N GLY A 126 18.77 -4.79 -2.66
CA GLY A 126 19.86 -4.42 -1.75
C GLY A 126 19.99 -2.91 -1.46
N VAL A 127 19.04 -2.08 -1.91
CA VAL A 127 19.06 -0.62 -1.69
C VAL A 127 17.80 -0.07 -1.02
N THR A 128 16.88 -0.93 -0.58
CA THR A 128 15.66 -0.55 0.13
C THR A 128 15.64 -1.03 1.57
N GLY A 129 15.20 -0.17 2.50
CA GLY A 129 15.08 -0.53 3.92
C GLY A 129 13.84 -1.36 4.24
N ALA A 130 12.75 -1.19 3.50
CA ALA A 130 11.52 -1.98 3.61
C ALA A 130 11.36 -2.96 2.44
N ASN A 131 10.58 -4.04 2.65
CA ASN A 131 10.19 -4.93 1.57
C ASN A 131 9.31 -4.18 0.57
N TYR A 132 9.42 -4.52 -0.71
CA TYR A 132 8.84 -3.75 -1.80
C TYR A 132 8.12 -4.63 -2.82
N GLY A 133 6.98 -4.17 -3.28
CA GLY A 133 6.16 -4.79 -4.31
C GLY A 133 5.39 -3.76 -5.12
N CYS A 134 4.99 -4.15 -6.32
CA CYS A 134 4.25 -3.26 -7.22
C CYS A 134 3.29 -4.09 -8.08
N ALA A 135 2.01 -3.74 -8.06
CA ALA A 135 1.04 -4.26 -9.02
C ALA A 135 1.36 -3.71 -10.42
N VAL A 136 0.90 -4.36 -11.47
CA VAL A 136 1.02 -3.79 -12.81
C VAL A 136 -0.05 -2.72 -13.04
N SER A 137 0.36 -1.61 -13.63
CA SER A 137 -0.44 -0.39 -13.77
C SER A 137 -1.34 -0.41 -15.01
N HIS A 138 -2.66 -0.33 -14.81
CA HIS A 138 -3.62 -0.09 -15.91
C HIS A 138 -3.43 1.31 -16.50
N GLU A 139 -3.21 2.33 -15.67
CA GLU A 139 -2.94 3.71 -16.10
C GLU A 139 -1.69 3.80 -16.98
N SER A 140 -0.56 3.23 -16.53
CA SER A 140 0.69 3.25 -17.30
C SER A 140 0.55 2.48 -18.61
N ALA A 141 -0.15 1.34 -18.64
CA ALA A 141 -0.41 0.60 -19.86
C ALA A 141 -1.19 1.44 -20.87
N ARG A 142 -2.20 2.18 -20.44
CA ARG A 142 -2.94 3.13 -21.27
C ARG A 142 -2.08 4.29 -21.75
N ALA A 143 -1.27 4.89 -20.86
CA ALA A 143 -0.37 5.97 -21.23
C ALA A 143 0.66 5.53 -22.29
N MET A 144 1.22 4.33 -22.15
CA MET A 144 2.13 3.77 -23.14
C MET A 144 1.46 3.55 -24.49
N VAL A 145 0.26 2.97 -24.51
CA VAL A 145 -0.42 2.58 -25.77
C VAL A 145 -1.12 3.77 -26.43
N ILE A 146 -1.71 4.67 -25.69
CA ILE A 146 -2.54 5.78 -26.22
C ILE A 146 -1.72 7.04 -26.42
N ASP A 147 -0.88 7.40 -25.43
CA ASP A 147 -0.09 8.65 -25.46
C ASP A 147 1.36 8.42 -25.90
N GLY A 148 1.80 7.16 -26.06
CA GLY A 148 3.16 6.82 -26.46
C GLY A 148 4.20 7.07 -25.37
N ALA A 149 3.82 6.96 -24.09
CA ALA A 149 4.74 7.15 -22.97
C ALA A 149 5.83 6.07 -22.96
N ASP A 150 7.10 6.46 -23.08
CA ASP A 150 8.26 5.53 -23.20
C ASP A 150 9.54 6.05 -22.53
N GLY A 151 9.45 7.15 -21.75
CA GLY A 151 10.63 7.76 -21.11
C GLY A 151 11.20 6.96 -19.93
N ASP A 152 12.41 7.32 -19.50
CA ASP A 152 13.10 6.68 -18.36
C ASP A 152 12.28 6.76 -17.06
N TYR A 153 11.44 7.79 -16.91
CA TYR A 153 10.52 7.94 -15.79
C TYR A 153 9.54 6.77 -15.62
N MET A 154 9.28 5.99 -16.67
CA MET A 154 8.45 4.78 -16.56
C MET A 154 9.04 3.72 -15.63
N ARG A 155 10.35 3.82 -15.30
CA ARG A 155 11.05 2.96 -14.34
C ARG A 155 10.85 3.38 -12.88
N ASP A 156 10.29 4.57 -12.64
CA ASP A 156 10.06 5.09 -11.29
C ASP A 156 8.88 4.41 -10.59
N GLY A 157 8.19 3.53 -11.31
CA GLY A 157 7.04 2.79 -10.81
C GLY A 157 5.82 3.69 -10.61
N PRO A 158 5.18 3.73 -9.43
CA PRO A 158 3.99 4.54 -9.20
C PRO A 158 4.18 6.03 -9.54
N LEU A 159 5.38 6.56 -9.34
CA LEU A 159 5.66 7.98 -9.59
C LEU A 159 5.77 8.34 -11.08
N SER A 160 5.81 7.37 -11.97
CA SER A 160 5.70 7.62 -13.43
C SER A 160 4.42 8.41 -13.77
N ALA A 161 3.38 8.29 -12.95
CA ALA A 161 2.13 9.05 -13.10
C ALA A 161 2.32 10.57 -13.04
N LEU A 162 3.33 11.07 -12.34
CA LEU A 162 3.63 12.51 -12.30
C LEU A 162 3.97 13.07 -13.69
N GLU A 163 4.54 12.24 -14.56
CA GLU A 163 4.84 12.60 -15.94
C GLU A 163 3.70 12.21 -16.91
N THR A 164 3.13 11.00 -16.79
CA THR A 164 2.07 10.54 -17.70
C THR A 164 0.80 11.37 -17.59
N ARG A 165 0.46 11.84 -16.38
CA ARG A 165 -0.72 12.68 -16.12
C ARG A 165 -0.62 14.12 -16.66
N LYS A 166 0.51 14.51 -17.24
CA LYS A 166 0.61 15.76 -18.03
C LYS A 166 -0.15 15.66 -19.36
N ASN A 167 -0.44 14.44 -19.83
CA ASN A 167 -1.29 14.17 -20.98
C ASN A 167 -2.70 13.78 -20.50
N THR A 168 -3.65 13.70 -21.41
CA THR A 168 -5.06 13.36 -21.13
C THR A 168 -5.59 12.20 -21.98
N GLY A 169 -4.82 11.73 -22.94
CA GLY A 169 -5.24 10.62 -23.81
C GLY A 169 -5.50 9.35 -23.01
N TRP A 170 -4.59 9.01 -22.10
CA TRP A 170 -4.69 7.83 -21.25
C TRP A 170 -5.99 7.77 -20.43
N SER A 171 -6.52 8.89 -20.00
CA SER A 171 -7.74 8.96 -19.17
C SER A 171 -9.02 9.12 -19.99
N ALA A 172 -8.98 9.86 -21.11
CA ALA A 172 -10.17 10.29 -21.84
C ALA A 172 -10.44 9.49 -23.12
N THR A 173 -9.44 8.82 -23.71
CA THR A 173 -9.60 8.19 -25.03
C THR A 173 -10.15 6.76 -24.91
N ARG A 174 -11.24 6.47 -25.64
CA ARG A 174 -11.73 5.09 -25.84
C ARG A 174 -10.76 4.34 -26.76
N PRO A 175 -10.16 3.22 -26.33
CA PRO A 175 -9.22 2.50 -27.16
C PRO A 175 -9.92 1.79 -28.33
N THR A 176 -9.21 1.69 -29.46
CA THR A 176 -9.57 0.74 -30.53
C THR A 176 -9.36 -0.70 -30.05
N LEU A 177 -9.86 -1.69 -30.79
CA LEU A 177 -9.59 -3.11 -30.48
C LEU A 177 -8.09 -3.41 -30.40
N GLU A 178 -7.29 -2.86 -31.30
CA GLU A 178 -5.84 -3.04 -31.33
C GLU A 178 -5.19 -2.43 -30.09
N GLN A 179 -5.54 -1.19 -29.74
CA GLN A 179 -5.09 -0.53 -28.53
C GLN A 179 -5.55 -1.26 -27.26
N GLY A 180 -6.80 -1.72 -27.21
CA GLY A 180 -7.32 -2.49 -26.08
C GLY A 180 -6.53 -3.77 -25.86
N ASN A 181 -6.23 -4.53 -26.93
CA ASN A 181 -5.39 -5.71 -26.84
C ASN A 181 -3.95 -5.39 -26.41
N ALA A 182 -3.36 -4.30 -26.89
CA ALA A 182 -2.03 -3.87 -26.48
C ALA A 182 -1.97 -3.47 -24.99
N ILE A 183 -3.02 -2.80 -24.46
CA ILE A 183 -3.14 -2.49 -23.03
C ILE A 183 -3.18 -3.79 -22.19
N LEU A 184 -4.00 -4.76 -22.59
CA LEU A 184 -4.12 -6.02 -21.86
C LEU A 184 -2.84 -6.87 -21.94
N GLU A 185 -2.14 -6.83 -23.08
CA GLU A 185 -0.83 -7.49 -23.24
C GLU A 185 0.22 -6.85 -22.32
N GLU A 186 0.22 -5.52 -22.17
CA GLU A 186 1.12 -4.82 -21.26
C GLU A 186 0.86 -5.20 -19.80
N LEU A 187 -0.42 -5.38 -19.40
CA LEU A 187 -0.77 -5.88 -18.08
C LEU A 187 -0.30 -7.33 -17.87
N ASP A 188 -0.45 -8.18 -18.87
CA ASP A 188 0.01 -9.58 -18.82
C ASP A 188 1.52 -9.67 -18.62
N LYS A 189 2.33 -8.83 -19.31
CA LYS A 189 3.79 -8.75 -19.12
C LYS A 189 4.18 -8.49 -17.66
N GLY A 190 3.49 -7.56 -16.99
CA GLY A 190 3.75 -7.28 -15.59
C GLY A 190 3.39 -8.44 -14.67
N LEU A 191 2.25 -9.10 -14.91
CA LEU A 191 1.87 -10.30 -14.15
C LEU A 191 2.83 -11.46 -14.42
N GLN A 192 3.25 -11.67 -15.66
CA GLN A 192 4.27 -12.65 -16.02
C GLN A 192 5.60 -12.39 -15.31
N ALA A 193 6.01 -11.12 -15.14
CA ALA A 193 7.20 -10.72 -14.38
C ALA A 193 7.04 -10.88 -12.86
N GLY A 194 5.87 -11.32 -12.37
CA GLY A 194 5.62 -11.63 -10.98
C GLY A 194 4.87 -10.55 -10.20
N ALA A 195 4.30 -9.52 -10.83
CA ALA A 195 3.48 -8.53 -10.14
C ALA A 195 2.41 -9.19 -9.26
N PRO A 196 2.17 -8.72 -8.02
CA PRO A 196 1.20 -9.34 -7.10
C PRO A 196 -0.26 -9.18 -7.54
N GLY A 197 -0.54 -8.34 -8.54
CA GLY A 197 -1.87 -8.10 -9.09
C GLY A 197 -1.87 -6.97 -10.11
N ILE A 198 -3.07 -6.45 -10.42
CA ILE A 198 -3.26 -5.26 -11.26
C ILE A 198 -3.72 -4.11 -10.38
N GLY A 199 -3.13 -2.92 -10.59
CA GLY A 199 -3.59 -1.65 -10.05
C GLY A 199 -4.37 -0.87 -11.12
N SER A 200 -5.52 -0.31 -10.76
CA SER A 200 -6.34 0.48 -11.69
C SER A 200 -6.85 1.76 -11.06
N THR A 201 -6.53 2.87 -11.70
CA THR A 201 -7.02 4.20 -11.35
C THR A 201 -8.29 4.54 -12.15
N VAL A 202 -9.23 3.57 -12.29
CA VAL A 202 -10.39 3.72 -13.17
C VAL A 202 -11.29 4.92 -12.82
N GLY A 203 -11.25 5.40 -11.58
CA GLY A 203 -11.91 6.64 -11.17
C GLY A 203 -11.37 7.89 -11.85
N TYR A 204 -10.10 7.89 -12.25
CA TYR A 204 -9.46 8.97 -13.02
C TYR A 204 -9.66 8.80 -14.54
N MET A 205 -10.17 7.66 -14.98
CA MET A 205 -10.34 7.30 -16.40
C MET A 205 -11.81 7.10 -16.75
N ARG A 206 -12.70 7.82 -16.08
CA ARG A 206 -14.17 7.68 -16.19
C ARG A 206 -14.67 7.73 -17.63
N SER A 207 -14.19 8.71 -18.40
CA SER A 207 -14.60 8.93 -19.78
C SER A 207 -13.92 7.97 -20.77
N GLY A 208 -12.69 7.57 -20.50
CA GLY A 208 -11.87 6.75 -21.41
C GLY A 208 -12.03 5.24 -21.25
N VAL A 209 -12.31 4.73 -20.06
CA VAL A 209 -12.41 3.29 -19.79
C VAL A 209 -13.87 2.82 -19.84
N SER A 210 -14.18 1.85 -20.70
CA SER A 210 -15.50 1.21 -20.73
C SER A 210 -15.62 0.16 -19.62
N SER A 211 -16.85 -0.22 -19.25
CA SER A 211 -17.10 -1.37 -18.37
C SER A 211 -16.55 -2.67 -18.96
N ARG A 212 -16.51 -2.76 -20.30
CA ARG A 212 -15.87 -3.92 -20.97
C ARG A 212 -14.37 -3.92 -20.75
N GLU A 213 -13.68 -2.81 -20.96
CA GLU A 213 -12.25 -2.71 -20.72
C GLU A 213 -11.93 -3.10 -19.27
N MET A 214 -12.68 -2.55 -18.28
CA MET A 214 -12.47 -2.89 -16.88
C MET A 214 -12.71 -4.39 -16.62
N PHE A 215 -13.72 -5.01 -17.24
CA PHE A 215 -13.93 -6.45 -17.13
C PHE A 215 -12.77 -7.26 -17.71
N GLU A 216 -12.26 -6.89 -18.89
CA GLU A 216 -11.10 -7.59 -19.50
C GLU A 216 -9.81 -7.38 -18.70
N VAL A 217 -9.59 -6.19 -18.12
CA VAL A 217 -8.48 -5.93 -17.16
C VAL A 217 -8.54 -6.92 -16.00
N GLN A 218 -9.69 -7.03 -15.34
CA GLN A 218 -9.85 -7.98 -14.23
C GLN A 218 -9.72 -9.44 -14.68
N LYS A 219 -10.13 -9.76 -15.90
CA LYS A 219 -9.97 -11.10 -16.48
C LYS A 219 -8.51 -11.47 -16.74
N VAL A 220 -7.64 -10.50 -17.07
CA VAL A 220 -6.19 -10.73 -17.16
C VAL A 220 -5.65 -11.10 -15.77
N ALA A 221 -6.00 -10.38 -14.70
CA ALA A 221 -5.60 -10.71 -13.34
C ALA A 221 -6.13 -12.10 -12.89
N ALA A 222 -7.40 -12.40 -13.23
CA ALA A 222 -8.05 -13.67 -12.90
C ALA A 222 -7.32 -14.89 -13.49
N ARG A 223 -6.72 -14.77 -14.68
CA ARG A 223 -5.93 -15.85 -15.28
C ARG A 223 -4.70 -16.24 -14.45
N TYR A 224 -4.24 -15.34 -13.59
CA TYR A 224 -3.11 -15.56 -12.68
C TYR A 224 -3.56 -15.80 -11.24
N ASP A 225 -4.87 -15.87 -10.97
CA ASP A 225 -5.44 -15.95 -9.62
C ASP A 225 -4.99 -14.78 -8.72
N ARG A 226 -4.73 -13.60 -9.31
CA ARG A 226 -4.23 -12.41 -8.62
C ARG A 226 -5.30 -11.32 -8.53
N PRO A 227 -5.25 -10.47 -7.48
CA PRO A 227 -6.26 -9.43 -7.30
C PRO A 227 -6.11 -8.27 -8.30
N THR A 228 -7.24 -7.61 -8.54
CA THR A 228 -7.25 -6.24 -9.07
C THR A 228 -7.61 -5.30 -7.93
N GLY A 229 -6.72 -4.35 -7.64
CA GLY A 229 -7.00 -3.19 -6.81
C GLY A 229 -7.53 -2.04 -7.67
N ALA A 230 -8.54 -1.31 -7.20
CA ALA A 230 -9.03 -0.19 -7.98
C ALA A 230 -9.39 1.03 -7.11
N HIS A 231 -8.88 2.21 -7.53
CA HIS A 231 -9.55 3.47 -7.31
C HIS A 231 -10.82 3.43 -8.14
N THR A 232 -11.92 3.06 -7.52
CA THR A 232 -13.17 2.79 -8.23
C THR A 232 -13.74 4.06 -8.86
N ARG A 233 -14.58 3.90 -9.87
CA ARG A 233 -15.43 5.00 -10.34
C ARG A 233 -16.18 5.54 -9.15
N TYR A 234 -16.66 6.76 -9.23
CA TYR A 234 -17.25 7.48 -8.09
C TYR A 234 -18.03 6.61 -7.13
N THR A 235 -17.76 6.84 -5.86
CA THR A 235 -18.62 6.41 -4.77
C THR A 235 -19.50 7.60 -4.43
N LEU A 236 -20.55 7.83 -5.19
CA LEU A 236 -21.63 8.70 -4.75
C LEU A 236 -22.29 8.06 -3.54
N GLY A 237 -22.90 8.86 -2.69
CA GLY A 237 -23.64 8.36 -1.53
C GLY A 237 -24.67 7.28 -1.93
N THR A 238 -25.20 6.55 -0.96
CA THR A 238 -26.15 5.44 -1.18
C THR A 238 -27.51 5.90 -1.75
N ASP A 239 -27.73 7.20 -1.86
CA ASP A 239 -28.98 7.83 -2.33
C ASP A 239 -28.85 8.34 -3.78
N THR A 240 -28.24 7.56 -4.66
CA THR A 240 -28.13 7.88 -6.08
C THR A 240 -28.73 6.79 -6.94
N ALA A 241 -29.18 7.17 -8.14
CA ALA A 241 -29.65 6.21 -9.15
C ALA A 241 -28.49 5.55 -9.93
N GLU A 242 -27.25 6.01 -9.72
CA GLU A 242 -26.08 5.49 -10.41
C GLU A 242 -25.45 4.33 -9.64
N ASN A 243 -24.81 3.43 -10.37
CA ASN A 243 -24.09 2.32 -9.77
C ASN A 243 -22.84 2.83 -9.02
N ASN A 244 -22.66 2.35 -7.80
CA ASN A 244 -21.43 2.57 -7.06
C ASN A 244 -20.26 1.85 -7.75
N GLY A 245 -19.12 2.51 -7.94
CA GLY A 245 -17.95 1.93 -8.60
C GLY A 245 -17.41 0.66 -7.91
N ALA A 246 -17.59 0.52 -6.60
CA ALA A 246 -17.27 -0.71 -5.89
C ALA A 246 -18.11 -1.90 -6.38
N GLN A 247 -19.36 -1.66 -6.81
CA GLN A 247 -20.23 -2.72 -7.37
C GLN A 247 -19.69 -3.24 -8.70
N GLU A 248 -19.17 -2.38 -9.58
CA GLU A 248 -18.53 -2.79 -10.85
C GLU A 248 -17.34 -3.73 -10.56
N LEU A 249 -16.41 -3.30 -9.71
CA LEU A 249 -15.23 -4.08 -9.35
C LEU A 249 -15.59 -5.44 -8.75
N VAL A 250 -16.50 -5.43 -7.79
CA VAL A 250 -16.93 -6.64 -7.05
C VAL A 250 -17.72 -7.60 -7.96
N ALA A 251 -18.65 -7.10 -8.78
CA ALA A 251 -19.44 -7.93 -9.69
C ALA A 251 -18.55 -8.64 -10.72
N ASN A 252 -17.58 -7.93 -11.29
CA ASN A 252 -16.61 -8.52 -12.20
C ASN A 252 -15.75 -9.59 -11.49
N ALA A 253 -15.22 -9.29 -10.30
CA ALA A 253 -14.43 -10.23 -9.51
C ALA A 253 -15.20 -11.52 -9.20
N LEU A 254 -16.45 -11.41 -8.76
CA LEU A 254 -17.32 -12.56 -8.51
C LEU A 254 -17.57 -13.39 -9.76
N THR A 255 -17.87 -12.72 -10.90
CA THR A 255 -18.12 -13.38 -12.17
C THR A 255 -16.89 -14.15 -12.65
N LEU A 256 -15.70 -13.63 -12.39
CA LEU A 256 -14.42 -14.20 -12.78
C LEU A 256 -13.86 -15.21 -11.74
N GLY A 257 -14.45 -15.29 -10.55
CA GLY A 257 -13.92 -16.07 -9.44
C GLY A 257 -12.58 -15.57 -8.94
N ALA A 258 -12.29 -14.26 -9.09
CA ALA A 258 -11.00 -13.64 -8.79
C ALA A 258 -11.03 -12.83 -7.50
N PRO A 259 -9.89 -12.65 -6.80
CA PRO A 259 -9.79 -11.73 -5.68
C PRO A 259 -9.84 -10.27 -6.16
N ALA A 260 -10.24 -9.34 -5.27
CA ALA A 260 -10.26 -7.92 -5.57
C ALA A 260 -10.07 -7.05 -4.31
N ILE A 261 -9.54 -5.84 -4.53
CA ILE A 261 -9.31 -4.83 -3.48
C ILE A 261 -10.12 -3.57 -3.83
N VAL A 262 -11.08 -3.22 -2.97
CA VAL A 262 -11.74 -1.91 -3.04
C VAL A 262 -10.85 -0.91 -2.31
N LEU A 263 -10.07 -0.14 -3.08
CA LEU A 263 -9.07 0.78 -2.52
C LEU A 263 -9.76 1.95 -1.81
N HIS A 264 -9.15 2.42 -0.70
CA HIS A 264 -9.57 3.58 0.10
C HIS A 264 -11.11 3.83 0.08
N TYR A 265 -11.91 2.76 0.29
CA TYR A 265 -13.36 2.85 0.19
C TYR A 265 -14.02 3.71 1.30
N ASN A 266 -13.22 4.25 2.23
CA ASN A 266 -13.64 5.22 3.24
C ASN A 266 -13.99 6.60 2.63
N ASN A 267 -14.79 6.57 1.58
CA ASN A 267 -15.38 7.69 0.87
C ASN A 267 -16.91 7.72 1.09
N ASP A 268 -17.62 8.58 0.34
CA ASP A 268 -19.07 8.60 0.38
C ASP A 268 -19.65 7.22 0.02
N GLY A 269 -20.65 6.77 0.78
CA GLY A 269 -21.25 5.44 0.58
C GLY A 269 -20.44 4.27 1.15
N TRP A 270 -19.41 4.53 1.97
CA TRP A 270 -18.54 3.50 2.55
C TRP A 270 -19.31 2.40 3.32
N GLN A 271 -20.44 2.75 3.94
CA GLN A 271 -21.27 1.79 4.70
C GLN A 271 -21.79 0.67 3.79
N LEU A 272 -22.29 1.02 2.60
CA LEU A 272 -22.77 0.04 1.61
C LEU A 272 -21.61 -0.83 1.10
N ALA A 273 -20.49 -0.22 0.75
CA ALA A 273 -19.30 -0.94 0.31
C ALA A 273 -18.83 -1.94 1.39
N HIS A 274 -18.79 -1.51 2.66
CA HIS A 274 -18.41 -2.39 3.78
C HIS A 274 -19.41 -3.54 3.98
N GLU A 275 -20.71 -3.28 3.90
CA GLU A 275 -21.73 -4.34 4.00
C GLU A 275 -21.56 -5.39 2.90
N MET A 276 -21.35 -4.95 1.66
CA MET A 276 -21.11 -5.85 0.51
C MET A 276 -19.86 -6.70 0.72
N ILE A 277 -18.72 -6.06 1.05
CA ILE A 277 -17.45 -6.75 1.29
C ILE A 277 -17.60 -7.77 2.42
N THR A 278 -18.20 -7.40 3.54
CA THR A 278 -18.42 -8.30 4.69
C THR A 278 -19.22 -9.54 4.28
N LYS A 279 -20.33 -9.35 3.55
CA LYS A 279 -21.16 -10.48 3.08
C LYS A 279 -20.40 -11.41 2.13
N LEU A 280 -19.53 -10.86 1.30
CA LEU A 280 -18.72 -11.67 0.39
C LEU A 280 -17.62 -12.45 1.11
N GLN A 281 -17.00 -11.86 2.12
CA GLN A 281 -16.05 -12.55 2.98
C GLN A 281 -16.72 -13.69 3.79
N GLU A 282 -17.95 -13.46 4.29
CA GLU A 282 -18.76 -14.50 4.94
C GLU A 282 -19.10 -15.67 3.99
N GLN A 283 -19.17 -15.42 2.68
CA GLN A 283 -19.39 -16.43 1.63
C GLN A 283 -18.08 -17.10 1.17
N GLY A 284 -16.93 -16.68 1.71
CA GLY A 284 -15.62 -17.25 1.39
C GLY A 284 -14.91 -16.64 0.18
N HIS A 285 -15.40 -15.49 -0.33
CA HIS A 285 -14.71 -14.78 -1.40
C HIS A 285 -13.55 -13.93 -0.85
N ASN A 286 -12.39 -13.98 -1.51
CA ASN A 286 -11.23 -13.16 -1.15
C ASN A 286 -11.35 -11.76 -1.78
N ILE A 287 -12.35 -11.00 -1.30
CA ILE A 287 -12.59 -9.61 -1.68
C ILE A 287 -12.52 -8.78 -0.41
N TRP A 288 -11.70 -7.72 -0.42
CA TRP A 288 -11.53 -6.88 0.76
C TRP A 288 -11.45 -5.40 0.40
N GLY A 289 -11.53 -4.57 1.41
CA GLY A 289 -11.40 -3.13 1.27
C GLY A 289 -10.28 -2.59 2.12
N GLU A 290 -9.69 -1.52 1.71
CA GLU A 290 -8.71 -0.78 2.49
C GLU A 290 -9.22 0.61 2.86
N ILE A 291 -8.70 1.11 3.97
CA ILE A 291 -8.98 2.43 4.51
C ILE A 291 -7.67 3.12 4.90
N TYR A 292 -7.68 4.43 5.01
CA TYR A 292 -6.65 5.22 5.69
C TYR A 292 -7.28 6.06 6.82
N PRO A 293 -6.49 6.42 7.86
CA PRO A 293 -7.04 7.03 9.09
C PRO A 293 -7.19 8.56 8.99
N TYR A 294 -7.56 9.09 7.83
CA TYR A 294 -7.72 10.53 7.60
C TYR A 294 -9.03 10.84 6.89
N ALA A 295 -9.63 11.98 7.25
CA ALA A 295 -10.87 12.47 6.63
C ALA A 295 -10.65 13.14 5.27
N ALA A 296 -9.41 13.53 4.98
CA ALA A 296 -9.00 14.10 3.70
C ALA A 296 -8.16 13.11 2.89
N GLY A 297 -8.21 13.24 1.57
CA GLY A 297 -7.33 12.56 0.62
C GLY A 297 -6.40 13.55 -0.08
N SER A 298 -5.57 13.05 -1.00
CA SER A 298 -4.71 13.85 -1.85
C SER A 298 -4.67 13.27 -3.25
N THR A 299 -4.61 14.12 -4.26
CA THR A 299 -4.50 13.75 -5.67
C THR A 299 -3.90 14.89 -6.48
N THR A 300 -3.70 14.69 -7.79
CA THR A 300 -3.35 15.77 -8.72
C THR A 300 -4.57 16.64 -9.02
N ILE A 301 -4.34 17.96 -9.13
CA ILE A 301 -5.42 18.96 -9.30
C ILE A 301 -6.23 18.76 -10.57
N ASN A 302 -5.66 18.14 -11.61
CA ASN A 302 -6.30 17.88 -12.89
C ASN A 302 -7.14 16.59 -12.95
N ALA A 303 -7.41 15.95 -11.81
CA ALA A 303 -8.25 14.77 -11.78
C ALA A 303 -9.67 15.08 -12.31
N GLU A 304 -10.19 14.26 -13.23
CA GLU A 304 -11.50 14.45 -13.90
C GLU A 304 -12.65 14.72 -12.91
N PHE A 305 -12.66 14.03 -11.77
CA PHE A 305 -13.69 14.19 -10.75
C PHE A 305 -13.61 15.52 -9.96
N LEU A 306 -12.54 16.32 -10.14
CA LEU A 306 -12.39 17.64 -9.55
C LEU A 306 -12.84 18.76 -10.48
N GLU A 307 -13.19 18.46 -11.74
CA GLU A 307 -13.73 19.43 -12.66
C GLU A 307 -15.01 20.07 -12.10
N PRO A 308 -15.28 21.35 -12.41
CA PRO A 308 -16.43 22.07 -11.85
C PRO A 308 -17.77 21.36 -12.04
N GLU A 309 -17.97 20.75 -13.22
CA GLU A 309 -19.18 20.03 -13.61
C GLU A 309 -19.42 18.81 -12.70
N VAL A 310 -18.34 18.19 -12.21
CA VAL A 310 -18.40 17.04 -11.32
C VAL A 310 -18.37 17.47 -9.85
N TRP A 311 -17.36 18.26 -9.48
CA TRP A 311 -17.15 18.63 -8.06
C TRP A 311 -18.25 19.52 -7.51
N ILE A 312 -18.66 20.53 -8.31
CA ILE A 312 -19.68 21.50 -7.88
C ILE A 312 -21.07 21.01 -8.25
N ASP A 313 -21.30 20.65 -9.52
CA ASP A 313 -22.65 20.40 -10.03
C ASP A 313 -23.17 19.01 -9.66
N GLU A 314 -22.35 17.95 -9.75
CA GLU A 314 -22.75 16.58 -9.39
C GLU A 314 -22.61 16.32 -7.88
N PHE A 315 -21.48 16.70 -7.25
CA PHE A 315 -21.22 16.40 -5.83
C PHE A 315 -21.71 17.48 -4.86
N GLY A 316 -22.11 18.65 -5.34
CA GLY A 316 -22.56 19.76 -4.52
C GLY A 316 -21.48 20.32 -3.58
N ARG A 317 -20.20 20.19 -3.93
CA ARG A 317 -19.05 20.60 -3.13
C ARG A 317 -18.50 21.95 -3.61
N ARG A 318 -17.75 22.63 -2.74
CA ARG A 318 -17.13 23.91 -3.05
C ARG A 318 -15.62 23.78 -2.86
N TYR A 319 -14.84 24.39 -3.73
CA TYR A 319 -13.38 24.38 -3.60
C TYR A 319 -12.92 25.08 -2.32
N GLU A 320 -13.57 26.17 -1.97
CA GLU A 320 -13.23 27.01 -0.80
C GLU A 320 -13.36 26.30 0.54
N ASP A 321 -14.11 25.20 0.60
CA ASP A 321 -14.36 24.43 1.82
C ASP A 321 -13.66 23.06 1.83
N THR A 322 -13.23 22.60 0.64
CA THR A 322 -12.82 21.19 0.49
C THR A 322 -11.48 20.98 -0.17
N MET A 323 -10.91 21.98 -0.84
CA MET A 323 -9.68 21.79 -1.62
C MET A 323 -8.57 22.72 -1.14
N LEU A 324 -7.59 22.16 -0.44
CA LEU A 324 -6.45 22.87 0.14
C LEU A 324 -5.20 22.69 -0.71
N ASP A 325 -4.47 23.74 -0.96
CA ASP A 325 -3.10 23.70 -1.45
C ASP A 325 -2.12 23.47 -0.27
N PRO A 326 -1.46 22.29 -0.18
CA PRO A 326 -0.57 22.00 0.95
C PRO A 326 0.74 22.81 0.92
N VAL A 327 1.05 23.49 -0.19
CA VAL A 327 2.24 24.33 -0.33
C VAL A 327 1.99 25.74 0.21
N THR A 328 0.83 26.32 -0.11
CA THR A 328 0.47 27.67 0.34
C THR A 328 -0.32 27.69 1.64
N GLY A 329 -0.98 26.59 2.00
CA GLY A 329 -1.90 26.50 3.13
C GLY A 329 -3.25 27.19 2.88
N GLU A 330 -3.57 27.53 1.63
CA GLU A 330 -4.80 28.23 1.26
C GLU A 330 -5.79 27.31 0.54
N PHE A 331 -7.09 27.55 0.75
CA PHE A 331 -8.14 26.86 0.00
C PHE A 331 -8.29 27.48 -1.39
N TYR A 332 -8.51 26.61 -2.39
CA TYR A 332 -8.78 27.06 -3.75
C TYR A 332 -10.13 27.75 -3.88
N THR A 333 -10.17 28.73 -4.76
CA THR A 333 -11.42 29.23 -5.37
C THR A 333 -11.59 28.60 -6.75
N LEU A 334 -12.76 28.72 -7.37
CA LEU A 334 -12.94 28.27 -8.76
C LEU A 334 -11.94 28.94 -9.73
N GLU A 335 -11.58 30.21 -9.48
CA GLU A 335 -10.62 30.96 -10.29
C GLU A 335 -9.20 30.38 -10.13
N THR A 336 -8.69 30.28 -8.90
CA THR A 336 -7.34 29.76 -8.62
C THR A 336 -7.21 28.28 -8.98
N TYR A 337 -8.28 27.47 -8.86
CA TYR A 337 -8.32 26.11 -9.39
C TYR A 337 -8.03 26.07 -10.90
N LYS A 338 -8.78 26.85 -11.69
CA LYS A 338 -8.59 26.90 -13.15
C LYS A 338 -7.21 27.39 -13.56
N GLU A 339 -6.67 28.39 -12.86
CA GLU A 339 -5.31 28.90 -13.09
C GLU A 339 -4.27 27.81 -12.82
N THR A 340 -4.38 27.11 -11.70
CA THR A 340 -3.43 26.05 -11.32
C THR A 340 -3.53 24.84 -12.25
N VAL A 341 -4.72 24.39 -12.62
CA VAL A 341 -4.88 23.32 -13.63
C VAL A 341 -4.20 23.67 -14.95
N ALA A 342 -4.27 24.93 -15.38
CA ALA A 342 -3.65 25.37 -16.63
C ALA A 342 -2.12 25.49 -16.55
N SER A 343 -1.57 25.85 -15.38
CA SER A 343 -0.13 26.10 -15.20
C SER A 343 0.63 24.89 -14.61
N GLU A 344 0.01 24.17 -13.70
CA GLU A 344 0.61 23.05 -12.93
C GLU A 344 -0.37 21.87 -12.81
N PRO A 345 -0.74 21.19 -13.90
CA PRO A 345 -1.81 20.17 -13.89
C PRO A 345 -1.51 18.97 -12.98
N SER A 346 -0.25 18.68 -12.69
CA SER A 346 0.16 17.60 -11.79
C SER A 346 0.39 18.04 -10.33
N ARG A 347 -0.01 19.27 -9.96
CA ARG A 347 0.12 19.77 -8.59
C ARG A 347 -0.70 18.91 -7.64
N LEU A 348 -0.06 18.41 -6.57
CA LEU A 348 -0.75 17.66 -5.52
C LEU A 348 -1.54 18.62 -4.62
N ILE A 349 -2.75 18.21 -4.30
CA ILE A 349 -3.68 18.95 -3.45
C ILE A 349 -4.26 18.04 -2.37
N VAL A 350 -4.79 18.63 -1.29
CA VAL A 350 -5.51 17.93 -0.23
C VAL A 350 -7.01 18.19 -0.40
N ILE A 351 -7.81 17.12 -0.29
CA ILE A 351 -9.26 17.15 -0.50
C ILE A 351 -9.97 16.68 0.76
N PHE A 352 -10.68 17.57 1.44
CA PHE A 352 -11.53 17.25 2.58
C PHE A 352 -12.88 16.68 2.08
N LYS A 353 -13.16 15.44 2.39
CA LYS A 353 -14.32 14.73 1.83
C LYS A 353 -15.18 14.00 2.85
N GLN A 354 -14.70 13.80 4.07
CA GLN A 354 -15.40 13.08 5.12
C GLN A 354 -15.36 13.83 6.47
N PRO A 355 -16.36 13.64 7.33
CA PRO A 355 -16.28 14.09 8.73
C PRO A 355 -15.17 13.36 9.50
N GLU A 356 -14.41 14.09 10.32
CA GLU A 356 -13.31 13.52 11.13
C GLU A 356 -13.78 12.42 12.09
N GLU A 357 -15.01 12.51 12.60
CA GLU A 357 -15.61 11.51 13.48
C GLU A 357 -15.73 10.11 12.85
N ASN A 358 -15.64 9.99 11.53
CA ASN A 358 -15.64 8.70 10.84
C ASN A 358 -14.30 7.97 10.95
N GLN A 359 -13.19 8.66 11.21
CA GLN A 359 -11.86 8.06 11.29
C GLN A 359 -11.82 6.89 12.29
N ALA A 360 -12.28 7.12 13.51
CA ALA A 360 -12.35 6.07 14.53
C ALA A 360 -13.31 4.93 14.16
N LYS A 361 -14.43 5.24 13.49
CA LYS A 361 -15.40 4.23 13.05
C LYS A 361 -14.77 3.25 12.04
N TRP A 362 -13.99 3.75 11.09
CA TRP A 362 -13.33 2.91 10.09
C TRP A 362 -12.37 1.91 10.72
N LEU A 363 -11.65 2.29 11.79
CA LEU A 363 -10.72 1.40 12.49
C LEU A 363 -11.41 0.23 13.22
N THR A 364 -12.73 0.31 13.43
CA THR A 364 -13.51 -0.78 14.04
C THR A 364 -14.07 -1.77 13.02
N LEU A 365 -13.94 -1.49 11.72
CA LEU A 365 -14.47 -2.34 10.66
C LEU A 365 -13.70 -3.66 10.60
N LYS A 366 -14.43 -4.77 10.42
CA LYS A 366 -13.83 -6.11 10.36
C LYS A 366 -13.35 -6.44 8.94
N GLY A 367 -12.26 -7.19 8.84
CA GLY A 367 -11.76 -7.71 7.57
C GLY A 367 -11.21 -6.65 6.61
N VAL A 368 -10.99 -5.42 7.09
CA VAL A 368 -10.37 -4.35 6.31
C VAL A 368 -8.86 -4.36 6.50
N THR A 369 -8.15 -3.74 5.58
CA THR A 369 -6.73 -3.40 5.71
C THR A 369 -6.56 -1.90 5.91
N MET A 370 -5.55 -1.50 6.69
CA MET A 370 -5.11 -0.11 6.73
C MET A 370 -3.98 0.06 5.72
N ALA A 371 -4.17 0.96 4.78
CA ALA A 371 -3.16 1.38 3.83
C ALA A 371 -3.02 2.90 3.86
N SER A 372 -1.85 3.45 3.53
CA SER A 372 -1.63 4.88 3.70
C SER A 372 -2.14 5.71 2.53
N ASP A 373 -2.12 5.15 1.32
CA ASP A 373 -2.29 5.92 0.09
C ASP A 373 -1.26 7.08 0.03
N ALA A 374 0.01 6.76 0.40
CA ALA A 374 1.08 7.72 0.60
C ALA A 374 1.42 8.47 -0.68
N THR A 375 1.43 9.79 -0.61
CA THR A 375 1.77 10.66 -1.74
C THR A 375 3.23 11.09 -1.71
N ALA A 376 3.79 11.37 -2.89
CA ALA A 376 5.15 11.87 -3.01
C ALA A 376 5.31 13.26 -2.39
N GLY A 377 6.48 13.50 -1.82
CA GLY A 377 6.96 14.84 -1.44
C GLY A 377 7.87 15.42 -2.53
N THR A 378 8.25 16.69 -2.37
CA THR A 378 9.14 17.37 -3.29
C THR A 378 10.41 17.82 -2.55
N PRO A 379 11.62 17.45 -3.05
CA PRO A 379 11.90 16.64 -4.25
C PRO A 379 11.57 15.15 -4.04
N TYR A 380 10.88 14.51 -5.00
CA TYR A 380 10.42 13.12 -4.85
C TYR A 380 11.56 12.08 -4.98
N ASP A 381 12.65 12.43 -5.64
CA ASP A 381 13.85 11.62 -5.88
C ASP A 381 14.94 11.85 -4.82
N ALA A 382 14.61 12.53 -3.71
CA ALA A 382 15.55 12.81 -2.64
C ALA A 382 16.17 11.52 -2.07
N PRO A 383 17.45 11.57 -1.64
CA PRO A 383 18.10 10.43 -1.03
C PRO A 383 17.44 10.04 0.31
N TRP A 384 17.72 8.83 0.76
CA TRP A 384 17.11 8.25 1.94
C TRP A 384 17.38 9.02 3.25
N ASP A 385 18.50 9.76 3.32
CA ASP A 385 18.94 10.59 4.44
C ASP A 385 18.61 12.09 4.28
N TYR A 386 17.71 12.41 3.34
CA TYR A 386 17.26 13.78 3.11
C TYR A 386 16.61 14.36 4.37
N PRO A 387 16.87 15.65 4.72
CA PRO A 387 16.19 16.30 5.83
C PRO A 387 14.68 16.33 5.62
N LEU A 388 13.95 15.51 6.40
CA LEU A 388 12.50 15.30 6.18
C LEU A 388 11.67 16.57 6.41
N GLU A 389 12.17 17.49 7.25
CA GLU A 389 11.57 18.80 7.50
C GLU A 389 11.63 19.75 6.28
N GLU A 390 12.50 19.44 5.31
CA GLU A 390 12.64 20.19 4.04
C GLU A 390 11.80 19.59 2.90
N LEU A 391 11.24 18.39 3.12
CA LEU A 391 10.40 17.72 2.13
C LEU A 391 9.00 18.34 2.14
N GLY A 392 8.65 19.03 1.05
CA GLY A 392 7.39 19.74 0.91
C GLY A 392 6.28 18.95 0.22
N GLY A 393 5.05 19.45 0.28
CA GLY A 393 3.95 19.01 -0.58
C GLY A 393 3.33 17.66 -0.27
N THR A 394 3.62 17.06 0.90
CA THR A 394 3.05 15.75 1.25
C THR A 394 1.73 15.88 2.03
N HIS A 395 0.90 14.84 1.93
CA HIS A 395 -0.21 14.63 2.85
C HIS A 395 0.28 13.95 4.14
N PRO A 396 -0.28 14.24 5.35
CA PRO A 396 0.17 13.63 6.61
C PRO A 396 0.14 12.09 6.61
N ARG A 397 -0.69 11.46 5.77
CA ARG A 397 -0.76 10.00 5.62
C ARG A 397 0.54 9.36 5.12
N THR A 398 1.41 10.15 4.47
CA THR A 398 2.71 9.65 3.97
C THR A 398 3.66 9.28 5.09
N ALA A 399 3.71 10.10 6.15
CA ALA A 399 4.65 9.94 7.25
C ALA A 399 4.03 9.42 8.55
N GLY A 400 2.68 9.39 8.67
CA GLY A 400 2.03 9.17 9.97
C GLY A 400 0.79 8.27 9.96
N ALA A 401 0.47 7.55 8.87
CA ALA A 401 -0.78 6.77 8.81
C ALA A 401 -0.87 5.69 9.90
N ARG A 402 0.23 5.05 10.27
CA ARG A 402 0.25 3.98 11.27
C ARG A 402 0.25 4.58 12.67
N GLY A 403 1.03 5.65 12.89
CA GLY A 403 0.98 6.44 14.12
C GLY A 403 -0.42 6.99 14.40
N ALA A 404 -1.09 7.57 13.39
CA ALA A 404 -2.48 8.03 13.48
C ALA A 404 -3.45 6.90 13.83
N THR A 405 -3.29 5.72 13.22
CA THR A 405 -4.12 4.54 13.52
C THR A 405 -3.98 4.14 15.00
N ILE A 406 -2.76 4.10 15.53
CA ILE A 406 -2.53 3.73 16.94
C ILE A 406 -3.04 4.83 17.88
N ARG A 407 -2.77 6.10 17.59
CA ARG A 407 -3.29 7.24 18.38
C ARG A 407 -4.81 7.27 18.42
N LEU A 408 -5.47 7.23 17.28
CA LEU A 408 -6.93 7.22 17.19
C LEU A 408 -7.52 5.97 17.89
N GLY A 409 -6.86 4.82 17.76
CA GLY A 409 -7.26 3.60 18.46
C GLY A 409 -7.21 3.77 19.98
N ARG A 410 -6.12 4.33 20.51
CA ARG A 410 -5.94 4.64 21.93
C ARG A 410 -6.99 5.64 22.43
N GLU A 411 -7.18 6.75 21.73
CA GLU A 411 -8.14 7.81 22.07
C GLU A 411 -9.61 7.31 22.09
N ASN A 412 -9.92 6.31 21.26
CA ASN A 412 -11.27 5.76 21.13
C ASN A 412 -11.44 4.36 21.74
N ASN A 413 -10.46 3.89 22.53
CA ASN A 413 -10.48 2.60 23.22
C ASN A 413 -10.71 1.40 22.27
N ILE A 414 -10.16 1.45 21.04
CA ILE A 414 -10.21 0.33 20.09
C ILE A 414 -9.18 -0.73 20.55
N PRO A 415 -9.56 -2.02 20.60
CA PRO A 415 -8.64 -3.06 21.02
C PRO A 415 -7.36 -3.10 20.18
N MET A 416 -6.18 -3.09 20.82
CA MET A 416 -4.88 -3.10 20.13
C MET A 416 -4.75 -4.27 19.16
N MET A 417 -5.26 -5.45 19.49
CA MET A 417 -5.25 -6.62 18.59
C MET A 417 -6.02 -6.36 17.28
N GLN A 418 -7.10 -5.58 17.32
CA GLN A 418 -7.82 -5.13 16.12
C GLN A 418 -6.92 -4.21 15.26
N LEU A 419 -6.19 -3.30 15.89
CA LEU A 419 -5.27 -2.40 15.17
C LEU A 419 -4.13 -3.20 14.54
N MET A 420 -3.54 -4.18 15.24
CA MET A 420 -2.51 -5.05 14.69
C MET A 420 -3.05 -5.89 13.52
N SER A 421 -4.31 -6.33 13.58
CA SER A 421 -4.93 -7.06 12.48
C SER A 421 -5.04 -6.22 11.22
N ILE A 422 -5.53 -5.00 11.30
CA ILE A 422 -5.74 -4.13 10.13
C ILE A 422 -4.42 -3.55 9.58
N LEU A 423 -3.41 -3.34 10.45
CA LEU A 423 -2.11 -2.80 10.08
C LEU A 423 -1.17 -3.83 9.44
N SER A 424 -1.41 -5.12 9.65
CA SER A 424 -0.46 -6.16 9.26
C SER A 424 -1.13 -7.44 8.76
N TYR A 425 -1.79 -8.19 9.67
CA TYR A 425 -2.24 -9.56 9.40
C TYR A 425 -3.26 -9.65 8.26
N ASN A 426 -4.24 -8.75 8.19
CA ASN A 426 -5.29 -8.83 7.18
C ASN A 426 -4.71 -8.72 5.76
N ALA A 427 -3.78 -7.79 5.52
CA ALA A 427 -3.11 -7.66 4.23
C ALA A 427 -2.29 -8.91 3.89
N ALA A 428 -1.50 -9.41 4.86
CA ALA A 428 -0.72 -10.64 4.68
C ALA A 428 -1.61 -11.85 4.39
N LYS A 429 -2.75 -11.98 5.08
CA LYS A 429 -3.70 -13.06 4.87
C LYS A 429 -4.33 -13.01 3.48
N HIS A 430 -4.92 -11.88 3.10
CA HIS A 430 -5.60 -11.74 1.82
C HIS A 430 -4.66 -11.99 0.64
N LEU A 431 -3.46 -11.42 0.66
CA LEU A 431 -2.44 -11.64 -0.36
C LEU A 431 -1.83 -13.05 -0.29
N GLY A 432 -1.64 -13.59 0.90
CA GLY A 432 -1.18 -14.98 1.11
C GLY A 432 -2.18 -16.00 0.57
N ASP A 433 -3.48 -15.75 0.70
CA ASP A 433 -4.56 -16.60 0.17
C ASP A 433 -4.56 -16.66 -1.38
N THR A 434 -3.94 -15.69 -2.07
CA THR A 434 -3.71 -15.76 -3.53
C THR A 434 -2.53 -16.64 -3.93
N GLY A 435 -1.82 -17.22 -2.97
CA GLY A 435 -0.61 -18.02 -3.20
C GLY A 435 0.70 -17.22 -3.15
N LEU A 436 0.67 -15.93 -2.80
CA LEU A 436 1.87 -15.10 -2.68
C LEU A 436 2.68 -15.51 -1.44
N LYS A 437 3.71 -16.33 -1.64
CA LYS A 437 4.52 -16.96 -0.56
C LYS A 437 5.10 -15.94 0.42
N SER A 438 5.62 -14.82 -0.09
CA SER A 438 6.19 -13.77 0.76
C SER A 438 5.18 -13.20 1.78
N MET A 439 3.88 -13.24 1.50
CA MET A 439 2.82 -12.80 2.41
C MET A 439 2.29 -13.92 3.30
N GLN A 440 2.45 -15.19 2.90
CA GLN A 440 2.15 -16.33 3.80
C GLN A 440 3.10 -16.40 4.99
N GLU A 441 4.30 -15.82 4.88
CA GLU A 441 5.35 -15.84 5.89
C GLU A 441 5.49 -14.53 6.69
N ARG A 442 4.59 -13.55 6.51
CA ARG A 442 4.61 -12.23 7.13
C ARG A 442 3.29 -11.91 7.85
N GLY A 443 3.25 -10.79 8.55
CA GLY A 443 2.05 -10.33 9.26
C GLY A 443 1.71 -11.13 10.52
N ARG A 444 2.65 -11.90 11.06
CA ARG A 444 2.49 -12.81 12.21
C ARG A 444 3.71 -12.80 13.11
N ILE A 445 3.51 -13.02 14.40
CA ILE A 445 4.60 -13.31 15.35
C ILE A 445 4.51 -14.80 15.73
N GLN A 446 5.06 -15.65 14.87
CA GLN A 446 5.07 -17.10 15.05
C GLN A 446 6.42 -17.68 14.65
N THR A 447 6.82 -18.79 15.31
CA THR A 447 8.06 -19.50 14.97
C THR A 447 8.06 -19.93 13.50
N GLY A 448 9.16 -19.67 12.80
CA GLY A 448 9.34 -19.95 11.38
C GLY A 448 8.97 -18.80 10.44
N MET A 449 8.21 -17.80 10.88
CA MET A 449 7.85 -16.63 10.10
C MET A 449 9.05 -15.69 9.90
N VAL A 450 9.02 -14.89 8.85
CA VAL A 450 10.01 -13.82 8.61
C VAL A 450 9.94 -12.83 9.77
N ALA A 451 11.09 -12.43 10.27
CA ALA A 451 11.20 -11.48 11.36
C ALA A 451 11.06 -10.03 10.85
N ASP A 452 9.85 -9.70 10.38
CA ASP A 452 9.38 -8.33 10.16
C ASP A 452 8.56 -7.94 11.39
N ILE A 453 9.13 -7.09 12.24
CA ILE A 453 8.63 -6.83 13.59
C ILE A 453 8.68 -5.34 13.88
N VAL A 454 7.65 -4.81 14.55
CA VAL A 454 7.65 -3.49 15.16
C VAL A 454 7.65 -3.61 16.69
N VAL A 455 8.44 -2.77 17.33
CA VAL A 455 8.47 -2.62 18.78
C VAL A 455 8.17 -1.16 19.10
N PHE A 456 7.06 -0.87 19.76
CA PHE A 456 6.62 0.51 20.00
C PHE A 456 5.99 0.69 21.38
N ASP A 457 6.07 1.92 21.89
CA ASP A 457 5.39 2.32 23.11
C ASP A 457 3.89 2.55 22.84
N PRO A 458 2.95 1.78 23.42
CA PRO A 458 1.53 1.90 23.15
C PRO A 458 0.93 3.25 23.56
N GLU A 459 1.55 3.96 24.50
CA GLU A 459 1.06 5.25 24.99
C GLU A 459 1.67 6.44 24.24
N LEU A 460 2.87 6.28 23.68
CA LEU A 460 3.62 7.36 23.04
C LEU A 460 3.62 7.30 21.51
N PHE A 461 3.44 6.12 20.90
CA PHE A 461 3.48 6.02 19.45
C PHE A 461 2.34 6.82 18.81
N THR A 462 2.72 7.81 17.98
CA THR A 462 1.81 8.80 17.41
C THR A 462 2.34 9.39 16.11
N ASP A 463 1.42 9.87 15.26
CA ASP A 463 1.71 10.75 14.14
C ASP A 463 2.00 12.18 14.60
N ASN A 464 2.88 12.89 13.86
CA ASN A 464 3.21 14.29 14.10
C ASN A 464 2.94 15.17 12.88
N SER A 465 2.64 14.55 11.75
CA SER A 465 2.36 15.25 10.50
C SER A 465 1.02 15.97 10.53
N THR A 466 0.97 17.13 9.87
CA THR A 466 -0.25 17.91 9.64
C THR A 466 -0.45 18.16 8.15
N TYR A 467 -1.59 18.68 7.74
CA TYR A 467 -1.83 19.04 6.32
C TYR A 467 -0.90 20.16 5.82
N GLU A 468 -0.33 20.97 6.72
CA GLU A 468 0.66 22.02 6.42
C GLU A 468 2.10 21.46 6.42
N LYS A 469 2.35 20.39 7.17
CA LYS A 469 3.66 19.74 7.34
C LYS A 469 3.49 18.23 7.30
N GLY A 470 3.28 17.69 6.11
CA GLY A 470 2.94 16.28 5.90
C GLY A 470 4.11 15.30 6.00
N SER A 471 5.35 15.78 6.18
CA SER A 471 6.57 14.95 6.21
C SER A 471 7.23 14.82 7.58
N ILE A 472 6.54 15.21 8.66
CA ILE A 472 7.08 15.03 10.02
C ILE A 472 6.88 13.58 10.45
N PRO A 473 7.97 12.82 10.73
CA PRO A 473 7.86 11.42 11.08
C PRO A 473 7.09 11.16 12.37
N SER A 474 6.48 9.98 12.47
CA SER A 474 5.93 9.45 13.72
C SER A 474 7.02 9.27 14.77
N THR A 475 6.63 9.29 16.05
CA THR A 475 7.52 9.07 17.21
C THR A 475 6.91 8.06 18.19
N GLY A 476 7.79 7.43 19.01
CA GLY A 476 7.41 6.36 19.95
C GLY A 476 7.72 4.96 19.45
N MET A 477 8.50 4.86 18.37
CA MET A 477 8.98 3.58 17.83
C MET A 477 10.30 3.20 18.48
N LYS A 478 10.33 2.11 19.24
CA LYS A 478 11.57 1.56 19.81
C LYS A 478 12.42 0.86 18.77
N ALA A 479 11.82 0.07 17.90
CA ALA A 479 12.52 -0.56 16.79
C ALA A 479 11.57 -0.96 15.66
N VAL A 480 12.10 -0.89 14.44
CA VAL A 480 11.55 -1.56 13.27
C VAL A 480 12.58 -2.55 12.76
N ILE A 481 12.15 -3.78 12.60
CA ILE A 481 12.99 -4.91 12.18
C ILE A 481 12.43 -5.41 10.86
N VAL A 482 13.28 -5.47 9.84
CA VAL A 482 12.94 -5.96 8.50
C VAL A 482 13.84 -7.14 8.17
N ASN A 483 13.25 -8.29 7.86
CA ASN A 483 13.98 -9.53 7.59
C ASN A 483 15.05 -9.84 8.66
N GLY A 484 14.72 -9.59 9.94
CA GLY A 484 15.59 -9.82 11.10
C GLY A 484 16.64 -8.76 11.37
N GLN A 485 16.71 -7.69 10.58
CA GLN A 485 17.68 -6.60 10.75
C GLN A 485 16.98 -5.34 11.26
N VAL A 486 17.56 -4.69 12.26
CA VAL A 486 17.04 -3.45 12.84
C VAL A 486 17.28 -2.30 11.86
N THR A 487 16.21 -1.71 11.33
CA THR A 487 16.23 -0.58 10.39
C THR A 487 15.91 0.76 11.05
N VAL A 488 15.17 0.73 12.18
CA VAL A 488 14.90 1.89 13.03
C VAL A 488 15.18 1.50 14.47
N ARG A 489 15.79 2.40 15.24
CA ARG A 489 16.04 2.23 16.68
C ARG A 489 15.79 3.55 17.40
N ASP A 490 14.91 3.53 18.43
CA ASP A 490 14.55 4.69 19.23
C ASP A 490 14.24 5.93 18.37
N ASP A 491 13.30 5.74 17.40
CA ASP A 491 12.87 6.71 16.37
C ASP A 491 13.94 7.11 15.33
N GLU A 492 15.17 6.61 15.45
CA GLU A 492 16.26 6.95 14.53
C GLU A 492 16.42 5.90 13.43
N LEU A 493 16.52 6.37 12.19
CA LEU A 493 16.71 5.55 10.99
C LEU A 493 18.16 5.06 10.90
N LEU A 494 18.36 3.76 10.69
CA LEU A 494 19.68 3.16 10.50
C LEU A 494 19.95 2.88 9.02
N PRO A 495 21.21 2.97 8.55
CA PRO A 495 21.57 2.71 7.15
C PRO A 495 21.58 1.20 6.84
N VAL A 496 20.42 0.56 7.04
CA VAL A 496 20.21 -0.87 6.84
C VAL A 496 19.21 -1.08 5.72
N PHE A 497 19.62 -1.74 4.65
CA PHE A 497 18.83 -1.98 3.44
C PHE A 497 18.46 -3.47 3.35
N ALA A 498 17.59 -3.90 4.25
CA ALA A 498 17.19 -5.29 4.41
C ALA A 498 15.98 -5.71 3.56
N GLY A 499 15.38 -4.78 2.81
CA GLY A 499 14.17 -5.01 2.04
C GLY A 499 14.32 -6.12 0.99
N GLN A 500 13.28 -6.94 0.85
CA GLN A 500 13.18 -8.04 -0.10
C GLN A 500 11.98 -7.85 -1.02
N PRO A 501 12.02 -8.37 -2.26
CA PRO A 501 10.92 -8.25 -3.20
C PRO A 501 9.68 -9.03 -2.73
N ILE A 502 8.51 -8.39 -2.88
CA ILE A 502 7.19 -8.97 -2.69
C ILE A 502 6.60 -9.21 -4.08
N ARG A 503 6.77 -10.39 -4.60
CA ARG A 503 6.27 -10.78 -5.93
C ARG A 503 6.09 -12.28 -6.02
N PHE A 504 5.33 -12.72 -7.01
CA PHE A 504 5.34 -14.11 -7.46
C PHE A 504 6.62 -14.45 -8.21
N ASP A 505 6.92 -15.74 -8.34
CA ASP A 505 7.98 -16.19 -9.23
C ASP A 505 7.61 -15.80 -10.67
N PRO A 506 8.52 -15.21 -11.46
CA PRO A 506 8.27 -14.92 -12.86
C PRO A 506 7.92 -16.17 -13.68
N GLU A 507 7.04 -16.02 -14.67
CA GLU A 507 6.61 -17.13 -15.53
C GLU A 507 7.27 -17.03 -16.91
N ASP A 508 7.63 -18.18 -17.48
CA ASP A 508 8.27 -18.24 -18.81
C ASP A 508 7.31 -17.90 -19.97
N LYS A 509 5.99 -18.02 -19.74
CA LYS A 509 4.98 -17.88 -20.80
C LYS A 509 3.90 -16.88 -20.39
N PRO A 510 3.49 -16.01 -21.31
CA PRO A 510 2.35 -15.14 -21.12
C PRO A 510 1.05 -15.97 -21.04
N ARG A 511 0.06 -15.42 -20.32
CA ARG A 511 -1.31 -15.96 -20.29
C ARG A 511 -2.30 -15.06 -21.04
N PHE A 512 -1.79 -14.07 -21.75
CA PHE A 512 -2.60 -13.15 -22.55
C PHE A 512 -3.34 -13.87 -23.67
N GLU A 513 -4.61 -13.52 -23.85
CA GLU A 513 -5.43 -13.93 -24.96
C GLU A 513 -6.13 -12.69 -25.52
N PRO A 514 -5.95 -12.37 -26.82
CA PRO A 514 -6.54 -11.19 -27.41
C PRO A 514 -8.07 -11.31 -27.49
N ILE A 515 -8.74 -10.18 -27.32
CA ILE A 515 -10.18 -10.08 -27.56
C ILE A 515 -10.39 -10.16 -29.08
N SER A 516 -11.39 -10.96 -29.52
CA SER A 516 -11.75 -11.02 -30.92
C SER A 516 -12.51 -9.76 -31.38
N ALA A 517 -12.45 -9.45 -32.68
CA ALA A 517 -13.19 -8.34 -33.23
C ALA A 517 -14.72 -8.52 -33.07
N GLU A 518 -15.19 -9.77 -33.11
CA GLU A 518 -16.61 -10.09 -32.88
C GLU A 518 -17.02 -9.76 -31.43
N ALA A 519 -16.24 -10.18 -30.43
CA ALA A 519 -16.53 -9.89 -29.03
C ALA A 519 -16.46 -8.39 -28.74
N TRP A 520 -15.50 -7.68 -29.33
CA TRP A 520 -15.35 -6.23 -29.17
C TRP A 520 -16.52 -5.47 -29.81
N SER A 521 -16.93 -5.86 -31.01
CA SER A 521 -18.03 -5.22 -31.73
C SER A 521 -19.40 -5.47 -31.11
N ALA A 522 -19.62 -6.67 -30.55
CA ALA A 522 -20.89 -7.04 -29.91
C ALA A 522 -21.25 -6.13 -28.73
N GLU A 523 -20.26 -5.50 -28.10
CA GLU A 523 -20.50 -4.55 -27.02
C GLU A 523 -21.07 -3.22 -27.47
N PHE A 524 -20.62 -2.75 -28.62
CA PHE A 524 -21.05 -1.46 -29.14
C PHE A 524 -22.27 -1.59 -30.05
N SER A 525 -22.70 -2.81 -30.37
CA SER A 525 -23.96 -3.02 -31.07
C SER A 525 -25.11 -3.07 -30.07
N THR A 526 -25.85 -2.01 -29.98
CA THR A 526 -27.06 -1.89 -29.15
C THR A 526 -28.19 -2.83 -29.59
N GLY A 527 -27.88 -4.04 -30.03
CA GLY A 527 -28.84 -5.05 -30.33
C GLY A 527 -29.30 -5.12 -31.80
N MET A 528 -30.40 -5.73 -32.03
CA MET A 528 -30.91 -6.11 -33.36
C MET A 528 -30.67 -5.02 -34.39
N PRO A 529 -30.06 -5.36 -35.54
CA PRO A 529 -30.07 -4.45 -36.68
C PRO A 529 -31.51 -4.05 -36.93
N LEU A 530 -31.78 -2.76 -36.88
CA LEU A 530 -33.08 -2.26 -37.26
C LEU A 530 -33.33 -2.72 -38.70
N PRO A 531 -34.50 -3.30 -39.04
CA PRO A 531 -34.83 -3.61 -40.40
C PRO A 531 -34.57 -2.38 -41.27
N SER A 532 -34.06 -2.59 -42.49
CA SER A 532 -33.74 -1.51 -43.43
C SER A 532 -34.93 -0.61 -43.77
N ASP A 533 -36.11 -1.07 -43.44
CA ASP A 533 -37.40 -0.40 -43.62
C ASP A 533 -38.00 0.16 -42.32
N PHE A 534 -37.23 0.11 -41.19
CA PHE A 534 -37.69 0.70 -39.95
C PHE A 534 -37.71 2.23 -40.03
N THR A 535 -38.87 2.72 -40.43
CA THR A 535 -39.23 4.15 -40.39
C THR A 535 -39.78 4.52 -39.02
N GLY A 536 -39.23 3.95 -37.93
CA GLY A 536 -39.70 4.13 -36.56
C GLY A 536 -39.81 5.59 -36.20
N ALA A 537 -41.02 6.00 -35.92
CA ALA A 537 -41.31 7.31 -35.38
C ALA A 537 -40.67 7.51 -34.00
N PHE A 538 -39.43 7.93 -34.00
CA PHE A 538 -39.03 8.79 -32.88
C PHE A 538 -39.86 10.06 -33.01
N PRO A 539 -40.60 10.50 -31.97
CA PRO A 539 -41.30 11.77 -32.03
C PRO A 539 -40.27 12.83 -32.39
N GLN A 540 -40.42 13.46 -33.55
CA GLN A 540 -39.62 14.61 -33.90
C GLN A 540 -39.84 15.64 -32.82
N LYS A 541 -38.76 16.15 -32.23
CA LYS A 541 -38.82 17.32 -31.34
C LYS A 541 -39.60 18.38 -32.09
N VAL A 542 -40.81 18.67 -31.64
CA VAL A 542 -41.55 19.85 -32.09
C VAL A 542 -40.76 21.05 -31.57
N GLU A 543 -39.99 21.68 -32.43
CA GLU A 543 -39.44 23.01 -32.15
C GLU A 543 -40.61 23.98 -32.01
N ASN A 544 -40.79 24.50 -30.80
CA ASN A 544 -41.62 25.67 -30.53
C ASN A 544 -40.72 26.89 -30.37
#